data_95b2490d26d07fd5404d9fcb30a27d03
#
_entry.id   95b2490d26d07fd5404d9fcb30a27d03
#
_cell.length_a   1.000
_cell.length_b   1.000
_cell.length_c   1.000
_cell.angle_alpha   90.00
_cell.angle_beta   90.00
_cell.angle_gamma   90.00
#
_symmetry.space_group_name_H-M   'P 1'
#
loop_
_entity.id
_entity.type
_entity.pdbx_description
1 polymer ?
#
loop_
_entity_poly.entity_id
_entity_poly.type
_entity_poly.pdbx_seq_one_letter_code
_entity_poly.pdbx_strand_id
1 'polypeptide(L)'
;MLGFDYKSTFVSERENVDEDICTIGKGVHEIEVDLMQPFDIEKKPAVHQTPLNHIGLWVDDLPKAVEWLSANGLRFAPGGIRKGAAGYDITFVHPKGNDEFPIGGEGVLIELVQAPPEVIAQLGS
;
A
#
# COMPACT_ATOMS: atom_id res chain seq x y z
N MET A 1 17.81 16.82 2.31
CA MET A 1 18.86 16.44 1.38
C MET A 1 18.33 15.93 0.05
N LEU A 2 17.39 14.99 0.02
CA LEU A 2 16.81 14.45 -1.23
C LEU A 2 15.51 15.15 -1.67
N GLY A 3 15.11 16.23 -1.00
CA GLY A 3 13.90 16.98 -1.32
C GLY A 3 12.60 16.37 -0.77
N PHE A 4 12.70 15.45 0.17
CA PHE A 4 11.54 14.93 0.89
C PHE A 4 11.18 15.85 2.05
N ASP A 5 9.89 16.07 2.22
CA ASP A 5 9.30 16.76 3.37
C ASP A 5 8.76 15.71 4.35
N TYR A 6 9.15 15.83 5.63
CA TYR A 6 8.57 15.00 6.70
C TYR A 6 7.13 15.42 6.97
N LYS A 7 6.24 14.45 7.07
CA LYS A 7 4.80 14.67 7.30
C LYS A 7 4.36 14.24 8.69
N SER A 8 4.65 13.01 9.05
CA SER A 8 4.22 12.41 10.32
C SER A 8 4.98 11.12 10.62
N THR A 9 4.78 10.60 11.83
CA THR A 9 5.23 9.26 12.23
C THR A 9 3.99 8.40 12.53
N PHE A 10 4.03 7.15 12.08
CA PHE A 10 3.04 6.13 12.40
C PHE A 10 3.71 4.95 13.11
N VAL A 11 3.06 4.46 14.16
CA VAL A 11 3.60 3.39 15.03
C VAL A 11 2.56 2.30 15.18
N SER A 12 2.91 1.06 14.91
CA SER A 12 2.04 -0.10 15.05
C SER A 12 2.78 -1.33 15.56
N GLU A 13 2.52 -1.71 16.80
CA GLU A 13 3.05 -2.96 17.36
C GLU A 13 2.50 -4.19 16.63
N ARG A 14 1.25 -4.13 16.18
CA ARG A 14 0.62 -5.20 15.40
C ARG A 14 1.34 -5.45 14.09
N GLU A 15 1.69 -4.39 13.40
CA GLU A 15 2.40 -4.45 12.11
C GLU A 15 3.93 -4.47 12.31
N ASN A 16 4.40 -4.49 13.56
CA ASN A 16 5.82 -4.48 13.92
C ASN A 16 6.60 -3.37 13.22
N VAL A 17 6.02 -2.15 13.18
CA VAL A 17 6.59 -1.04 12.42
C VAL A 17 6.55 0.28 13.20
N ASP A 18 7.65 0.99 13.11
CA ASP A 18 7.80 2.41 13.37
C ASP A 18 8.22 3.05 12.06
N GLU A 19 7.38 3.95 11.52
CA GLU A 19 7.61 4.53 10.21
C GLU A 19 7.53 6.05 10.22
N ASP A 20 8.45 6.69 9.51
CA ASP A 20 8.37 8.10 9.17
C ASP A 20 7.78 8.27 7.78
N ILE A 21 6.65 8.95 7.72
CA ILE A 21 5.93 9.26 6.49
C ILE A 21 6.48 10.56 5.93
N CYS A 22 7.04 10.49 4.73
CA CYS A 22 7.61 11.60 4.00
C CYS A 22 6.89 11.81 2.67
N THR A 23 6.93 13.01 2.14
CA THR A 23 6.36 13.32 0.82
C THR A 23 7.37 14.00 -0.09
N ILE A 24 7.21 13.80 -1.39
CA ILE A 24 7.91 14.54 -2.44
C ILE A 24 6.94 14.90 -3.56
N GLY A 25 7.10 16.08 -4.15
CA GLY A 25 6.17 16.59 -5.15
C GLY A 25 5.02 17.38 -4.53
N LYS A 26 4.02 17.73 -5.32
CA LYS A 26 2.85 18.51 -4.89
C LYS A 26 1.62 18.18 -5.72
N GLY A 27 0.44 18.31 -5.09
CA GLY A 27 -0.84 18.09 -5.76
C GLY A 27 -0.95 16.67 -6.30
N VAL A 28 -1.37 16.51 -7.54
CA VAL A 28 -1.55 15.21 -8.19
C VAL A 28 -0.23 14.46 -8.46
N HIS A 29 0.90 15.12 -8.28
CA HIS A 29 2.23 14.55 -8.44
C HIS A 29 2.94 14.30 -7.11
N GLU A 30 2.24 14.47 -5.99
CA GLU A 30 2.79 14.11 -4.68
C GLU A 30 2.92 12.60 -4.55
N ILE A 31 4.09 12.16 -4.10
CA ILE A 31 4.38 10.76 -3.78
C ILE A 31 4.71 10.68 -2.31
N GLU A 32 4.10 9.74 -1.60
CA GLU A 32 4.43 9.41 -0.22
C GLU A 32 5.51 8.33 -0.19
N VAL A 33 6.47 8.51 0.66
CA VAL A 33 7.59 7.56 0.89
C VAL A 33 7.70 7.31 2.38
N ASP A 34 7.50 6.06 2.77
CA ASP A 34 7.53 5.63 4.16
C ASP A 34 8.86 4.95 4.47
N LEU A 35 9.56 5.48 5.47
CA LEU A 35 10.80 4.92 5.98
C LEU A 35 10.47 4.04 7.18
N MET A 36 10.49 2.73 6.98
CA MET A 36 10.03 1.74 7.96
C MET A 36 11.17 1.04 8.68
N GLN A 37 11.04 0.89 10.00
CA GLN A 37 11.90 0.02 10.80
C GLN A 37 11.04 -0.88 11.70
N PRO A 38 11.47 -2.11 11.98
CA PRO A 38 10.74 -2.98 12.89
C PRO A 38 10.99 -2.60 14.36
N PHE A 39 10.00 -2.77 15.23
CA PHE A 39 10.21 -2.75 16.68
C PHE A 39 11.08 -3.91 17.16
N ASP A 40 10.80 -5.08 16.59
CA ASP A 40 11.51 -6.31 16.94
C ASP A 40 11.96 -6.98 15.64
N ILE A 41 13.27 -6.99 15.43
CA ILE A 41 13.90 -7.53 14.21
C ILE A 41 13.65 -9.03 14.01
N GLU A 42 13.35 -9.76 15.08
CA GLU A 42 13.09 -11.20 15.04
C GLU A 42 11.60 -11.53 14.78
N LYS A 43 10.73 -10.52 14.85
CA LYS A 43 9.30 -10.71 14.62
C LYS A 43 8.90 -10.36 13.19
N LYS A 44 7.74 -10.87 12.83
CA LYS A 44 7.06 -10.49 11.57
C LYS A 44 5.89 -9.54 11.85
N PRO A 45 5.54 -8.68 10.91
CA PRO A 45 6.20 -8.48 9.58
C PRO A 45 7.64 -7.97 9.66
N ALA A 46 8.51 -8.53 8.81
CA ALA A 46 9.93 -8.18 8.75
C ALA A 46 10.15 -7.04 7.74
N VAL A 47 9.65 -5.86 8.06
CA VAL A 47 9.61 -4.69 7.16
C VAL A 47 10.97 -4.23 6.65
N HIS A 48 12.03 -4.56 7.37
CA HIS A 48 13.42 -4.22 7.03
C HIS A 48 14.08 -5.13 5.98
N GLN A 49 13.48 -6.29 5.67
CA GLN A 49 14.10 -7.29 4.78
C GLN A 49 13.91 -7.01 3.29
N THR A 50 12.94 -6.18 2.95
CA THR A 50 12.65 -5.81 1.58
C THR A 50 12.93 -4.33 1.39
N PRO A 51 13.93 -3.94 0.58
CA PRO A 51 14.28 -2.52 0.38
C PRO A 51 13.11 -1.67 -0.12
N LEU A 52 12.26 -2.25 -1.00
CA LEU A 52 10.95 -1.71 -1.35
C LEU A 52 9.89 -2.64 -0.79
N ASN A 53 9.21 -2.21 0.29
CA ASN A 53 8.21 -3.04 0.95
C ASN A 53 6.95 -3.16 0.09
N HIS A 54 6.38 -2.05 -0.34
CA HIS A 54 5.21 -2.03 -1.21
C HIS A 54 5.12 -0.73 -2.00
N ILE A 55 4.24 -0.71 -3.00
CA ILE A 55 3.76 0.50 -3.67
C ILE A 55 2.27 0.64 -3.43
N GLY A 56 1.80 1.86 -3.20
CA GLY A 56 0.38 2.19 -3.00
C GLY A 56 -0.21 2.86 -4.24
N LEU A 57 -1.39 2.40 -4.65
CA LEU A 57 -2.13 2.94 -5.80
C LEU A 57 -3.53 3.36 -5.36
N TRP A 58 -3.90 4.59 -5.69
CA TRP A 58 -5.27 5.05 -5.53
C TRP A 58 -6.20 4.32 -6.50
N VAL A 59 -7.36 3.89 -6.01
CA VAL A 59 -8.48 3.42 -6.84
C VAL A 59 -9.76 4.14 -6.44
N ASP A 60 -10.62 4.42 -7.38
CA ASP A 60 -11.86 5.18 -7.18
C ASP A 60 -12.97 4.37 -6.50
N ASP A 61 -13.00 3.05 -6.71
CA ASP A 61 -13.98 2.13 -6.11
C ASP A 61 -13.27 0.82 -5.76
N LEU A 62 -12.73 0.73 -4.55
CA LEU A 62 -11.93 -0.42 -4.13
C LEU A 62 -12.69 -1.75 -4.17
N PRO A 63 -13.97 -1.86 -3.71
CA PRO A 63 -14.72 -3.11 -3.81
C PRO A 63 -14.89 -3.59 -5.25
N LYS A 64 -15.24 -2.70 -6.18
CA LYS A 64 -15.38 -3.04 -7.60
C LYS A 64 -14.04 -3.43 -8.24
N ALA A 65 -12.98 -2.71 -7.90
CA ALA A 65 -11.63 -3.03 -8.37
C ALA A 65 -11.23 -4.45 -7.93
N VAL A 66 -11.46 -4.80 -6.67
CA VAL A 66 -11.17 -6.15 -6.14
C VAL A 66 -11.98 -7.22 -6.85
N GLU A 67 -13.29 -7.01 -7.03
CA GLU A 67 -14.16 -7.94 -7.73
C GLU A 67 -13.68 -8.18 -9.18
N TRP A 68 -13.45 -7.10 -9.91
CA TRP A 68 -13.03 -7.18 -11.31
C TRP A 68 -11.65 -7.82 -11.48
N LEU A 69 -10.68 -7.42 -10.66
CA LEU A 69 -9.31 -7.95 -10.71
C LEU A 69 -9.26 -9.42 -10.33
N SER A 70 -10.02 -9.85 -9.30
CA SER A 70 -10.13 -11.26 -8.93
C SER A 70 -10.76 -12.10 -10.05
N ALA A 71 -11.83 -11.60 -10.68
CA ALA A 71 -12.47 -12.27 -11.80
C ALA A 71 -11.53 -12.42 -13.02
N ASN A 72 -10.52 -11.55 -13.12
CA ASN A 72 -9.48 -11.63 -14.15
C ASN A 72 -8.19 -12.35 -13.70
N GLY A 73 -8.24 -13.06 -12.58
CA GLY A 73 -7.16 -13.94 -12.13
C GLY A 73 -6.08 -13.30 -11.28
N LEU A 74 -6.31 -12.08 -10.76
CA LEU A 74 -5.38 -11.43 -9.85
C LEU A 74 -5.51 -12.01 -8.44
N ARG A 75 -4.37 -12.40 -7.86
CA ARG A 75 -4.29 -12.92 -6.51
C ARG A 75 -4.15 -11.79 -5.49
N PHE A 76 -5.07 -11.73 -4.54
CA PHE A 76 -4.95 -10.86 -3.37
C PHE A 76 -4.28 -11.58 -2.19
N ALA A 77 -3.59 -10.82 -1.37
CA ALA A 77 -3.06 -11.28 -0.09
C ALA A 77 -4.21 -11.53 0.90
N PRO A 78 -4.03 -12.43 1.90
CA PRO A 78 -5.02 -12.64 2.94
C PRO A 78 -5.34 -11.36 3.72
N GLY A 79 -6.60 -11.24 4.18
CA GLY A 79 -7.06 -10.14 5.02
C GLY A 79 -8.14 -9.26 4.39
N GLY A 80 -8.37 -9.34 3.09
CA GLY A 80 -9.42 -8.61 2.39
C GLY A 80 -9.28 -7.09 2.51
N ILE A 81 -10.39 -6.38 2.26
CA ILE A 81 -10.45 -4.92 2.44
C ILE A 81 -10.51 -4.59 3.93
N ARG A 82 -9.64 -3.69 4.37
CA ARG A 82 -9.54 -3.24 5.77
C ARG A 82 -9.00 -1.82 5.86
N LYS A 83 -9.08 -1.21 7.06
CA LYS A 83 -8.47 0.11 7.30
C LYS A 83 -6.94 0.02 7.29
N GLY A 84 -6.32 0.86 6.50
CA GLY A 84 -4.87 1.06 6.47
C GLY A 84 -4.40 2.11 7.49
N ALA A 85 -3.09 2.34 7.52
CA ALA A 85 -2.44 3.27 8.45
C ALA A 85 -2.96 4.71 8.36
N ALA A 86 -3.25 5.19 7.14
CA ALA A 86 -3.77 6.52 6.89
C ALA A 86 -5.29 6.64 7.08
N GLY A 87 -5.99 5.57 7.50
CA GLY A 87 -7.43 5.55 7.75
C GLY A 87 -8.30 5.28 6.52
N TYR A 88 -7.71 5.08 5.36
CA TYR A 88 -8.42 4.67 4.14
C TYR A 88 -8.62 3.15 4.09
N ASP A 89 -9.63 2.69 3.37
CA ASP A 89 -9.78 1.28 3.08
C ASP A 89 -8.71 0.84 2.09
N ILE A 90 -8.07 -0.30 2.39
CA ILE A 90 -6.98 -0.86 1.61
C ILE A 90 -7.15 -2.36 1.40
N THR A 91 -6.46 -2.89 0.40
CA THR A 91 -6.15 -4.31 0.26
C THR A 91 -4.83 -4.49 -0.47
N PHE A 92 -4.25 -5.69 -0.41
CA PHE A 92 -2.97 -5.96 -1.04
C PHE A 92 -3.08 -7.01 -2.14
N VAL A 93 -2.48 -6.73 -3.29
CA VAL A 93 -2.18 -7.73 -4.31
C VAL A 93 -0.97 -8.55 -3.84
N HIS A 94 -1.10 -9.87 -3.88
CA HIS A 94 -0.01 -10.75 -3.51
C HIS A 94 1.16 -10.64 -4.50
N PRO A 95 2.44 -10.64 -4.05
CA PRO A 95 3.59 -10.55 -4.96
C PRO A 95 3.68 -11.67 -5.99
N LYS A 96 3.07 -12.82 -5.72
CA LYS A 96 3.10 -14.00 -6.60
C LYS A 96 1.70 -14.51 -6.86
N GLY A 97 1.42 -14.91 -8.10
CA GLY A 97 0.24 -15.67 -8.45
C GLY A 97 0.28 -17.10 -7.87
N ASN A 98 -0.79 -17.85 -8.08
CA ASN A 98 -0.91 -19.29 -7.81
C ASN A 98 -1.72 -19.97 -8.91
N ASP A 99 -2.03 -21.25 -8.76
CA ASP A 99 -2.77 -22.01 -9.80
C ASP A 99 -4.20 -21.49 -10.01
N GLU A 100 -4.87 -21.05 -8.95
CA GLU A 100 -6.23 -20.49 -9.02
C GLU A 100 -6.25 -19.04 -9.51
N PHE A 101 -5.31 -18.24 -9.04
CA PHE A 101 -5.14 -16.84 -9.42
C PHE A 101 -3.72 -16.61 -9.94
N PRO A 102 -3.49 -16.80 -11.26
CA PRO A 102 -2.14 -16.84 -11.80
C PRO A 102 -1.42 -15.49 -11.85
N ILE A 103 -2.11 -14.38 -11.68
CA ILE A 103 -1.54 -13.04 -11.75
C ILE A 103 -1.22 -12.52 -10.34
N GLY A 104 -0.02 -12.02 -10.14
CA GLY A 104 0.42 -11.35 -8.91
C GLY A 104 1.21 -10.08 -9.23
N GLY A 105 1.88 -9.53 -8.22
CA GLY A 105 2.63 -8.28 -8.33
C GLY A 105 4.05 -8.42 -8.88
N GLU A 106 4.41 -9.54 -9.52
CA GLU A 106 5.75 -9.81 -10.07
C GLU A 106 6.89 -9.58 -9.06
N GLY A 107 6.67 -10.02 -7.83
CA GLY A 107 7.61 -9.85 -6.71
C GLY A 107 7.40 -8.60 -5.89
N VAL A 108 6.52 -7.70 -6.30
CA VAL A 108 6.18 -6.47 -5.57
C VAL A 108 4.84 -6.63 -4.84
N LEU A 109 4.79 -6.26 -3.57
CA LEU A 109 3.53 -6.10 -2.84
C LEU A 109 2.87 -4.81 -3.32
N ILE A 110 1.63 -4.89 -3.81
CA ILE A 110 0.90 -3.71 -4.29
C ILE A 110 -0.29 -3.45 -3.37
N GLU A 111 -0.32 -2.29 -2.75
CA GLU A 111 -1.44 -1.81 -1.96
C GLU A 111 -2.43 -1.08 -2.86
N LEU A 112 -3.68 -1.49 -2.88
CA LEU A 112 -4.78 -0.73 -3.47
C LEU A 112 -5.47 0.06 -2.37
N VAL A 113 -5.60 1.36 -2.55
CA VAL A 113 -6.11 2.29 -1.55
C VAL A 113 -7.35 2.99 -2.08
N GLN A 114 -8.46 2.94 -1.33
CA GLN A 114 -9.66 3.70 -1.69
C GLN A 114 -9.36 5.18 -1.71
N ALA A 115 -9.43 5.79 -2.88
CA ALA A 115 -9.19 7.21 -3.02
C ALA A 115 -10.30 8.02 -2.32
N PRO A 116 -9.95 9.07 -1.55
CA PRO A 116 -10.94 10.00 -1.05
C PRO A 116 -11.52 10.88 -2.16
N PRO A 117 -12.70 11.50 -1.95
CA PRO A 117 -13.40 12.27 -2.98
C PRO A 117 -12.55 13.34 -3.66
N GLU A 118 -11.70 14.02 -2.92
CA GLU A 118 -10.81 15.06 -3.44
C GLU A 118 -9.75 14.51 -4.40
N VAL A 119 -9.23 13.30 -4.15
CA VAL A 119 -8.29 12.62 -5.06
C VAL A 119 -9.01 12.16 -6.32
N ILE A 120 -10.20 11.57 -6.18
CA ILE A 120 -11.02 11.15 -7.32
C ILE A 120 -11.32 12.35 -8.22
N ALA A 121 -11.70 13.48 -7.63
CA ALA A 121 -12.01 14.70 -8.39
C ALA A 121 -10.78 15.25 -9.15
N GLN A 122 -9.58 15.12 -8.59
CA GLN A 122 -8.34 15.59 -9.22
C GLN A 122 -7.85 14.66 -10.33
N LEU A 123 -7.97 13.34 -10.14
CA LEU A 123 -7.43 12.34 -11.07
C LEU A 123 -8.45 11.86 -12.10
N GLY A 124 -9.72 12.06 -11.86
CA GLY A 124 -10.82 11.64 -12.72
C GLY A 124 -11.21 12.64 -13.82
N SER A 125 -10.53 13.76 -13.86
CA SER A 125 -10.85 14.83 -14.85
C SER A 125 -10.05 14.69 -16.14
#